data_868d5628b16bd4e7dc5781515651871e
#
_entry.id   868d5628b16bd4e7dc5781515651871e
#
_cell.length_a   1.000
_cell.length_b   1.000
_cell.length_c   1.000
_cell.angle_alpha   90.00
_cell.angle_beta   90.00
_cell.angle_gamma   90.00
#
_symmetry.space_group_name_H-M   'P 1'
#
loop_
_entity.id
_entity.type
_entity.pdbx_description
1 polymer ?
#
loop_
_entity_poly.entity_id
_entity_poly.type
_entity_poly.pdbx_seq_one_letter_code
_entity_poly.pdbx_strand_id
1 'polypeptide(L)'
;MSTFDKHDLSGIVGKHLVYTYDNGWNYELYIKNASTIDYRIHSGMVGNRWVKNQHVYVVRLAQDVYKVSWTEPTGTDVSLAANLADKIFHGTIFFPRWVMNNPEKTVCFQNDHLEEMAKFREAGPAYPTEVIDEFATLTVIRDVGENNESVIDCPPDQLPANFPENLKN
;
A
#
# COMPACT_ATOMS: atom_id res chain seq x y z
N MET A 1 -26.48 -6.01 -22.69
CA MET A 1 -25.28 -5.19 -22.46
C MET A 1 -25.01 -5.18 -20.96
N SER A 2 -23.89 -5.72 -20.53
CA SER A 2 -23.47 -5.55 -19.12
C SER A 2 -23.10 -4.08 -18.94
N THR A 3 -23.86 -3.36 -18.14
CA THR A 3 -23.52 -1.98 -17.82
C THR A 3 -22.37 -2.00 -16.83
N PHE A 4 -21.25 -1.40 -17.19
CA PHE A 4 -20.13 -1.21 -16.30
C PHE A 4 -20.55 -0.34 -15.10
N ASP A 5 -20.44 -0.89 -13.91
CA ASP A 5 -20.69 -0.15 -12.66
C ASP A 5 -19.37 0.28 -12.03
N LYS A 6 -19.07 1.57 -12.12
CA LYS A 6 -17.87 2.19 -11.55
C LYS A 6 -17.86 2.17 -10.01
N HIS A 7 -18.99 1.92 -9.38
CA HIS A 7 -19.12 1.85 -7.91
C HIS A 7 -19.03 0.42 -7.37
N ASP A 8 -18.99 -0.58 -8.24
CA ASP A 8 -18.86 -1.97 -7.82
C ASP A 8 -17.39 -2.28 -7.47
N LEU A 9 -17.09 -2.33 -6.19
CA LEU A 9 -15.76 -2.62 -5.66
C LEU A 9 -15.57 -4.08 -5.26
N SER A 10 -16.54 -4.96 -5.54
CA SER A 10 -16.50 -6.37 -5.13
C SER A 10 -15.31 -7.14 -5.70
N GLY A 11 -14.78 -6.68 -6.82
CA GLY A 11 -13.62 -7.33 -7.46
C GLY A 11 -12.27 -7.03 -6.80
N ILE A 12 -12.19 -6.04 -5.90
CA ILE A 12 -10.94 -5.70 -5.21
C ILE A 12 -11.03 -5.78 -3.68
N VAL A 13 -12.20 -5.53 -3.13
CA VAL A 13 -12.40 -5.60 -1.67
C VAL A 13 -12.15 -7.03 -1.18
N GLY A 14 -11.38 -7.16 -0.09
CA GLY A 14 -10.98 -8.45 0.45
C GLY A 14 -9.78 -9.10 -0.24
N LYS A 15 -9.17 -8.42 -1.21
CA LYS A 15 -7.98 -8.93 -1.90
C LYS A 15 -6.71 -8.56 -1.13
N HIS A 16 -5.82 -9.54 -1.03
CA HIS A 16 -4.45 -9.39 -0.56
C HIS A 16 -3.52 -9.45 -1.76
N LEU A 17 -2.74 -8.38 -1.95
CA LEU A 17 -1.88 -8.17 -3.10
C LEU A 17 -0.43 -8.10 -2.65
N VAL A 18 0.44 -8.82 -3.34
CA VAL A 18 1.90 -8.67 -3.20
C VAL A 18 2.44 -8.26 -4.56
N TYR A 19 3.30 -7.27 -4.57
CA TYR A 19 3.82 -6.71 -5.81
C TYR A 19 5.28 -6.28 -5.69
N THR A 20 5.96 -6.31 -6.82
CA THR A 20 7.36 -5.90 -6.95
C THR A 20 7.44 -4.77 -7.96
N TYR A 21 7.93 -3.62 -7.52
CA TYR A 21 8.20 -2.49 -8.42
C TYR A 21 9.36 -2.81 -9.36
N ASP A 22 9.40 -2.16 -10.52
CA ASP A 22 10.48 -2.34 -11.49
C ASP A 22 11.86 -1.94 -10.94
N ASN A 23 11.88 -1.04 -9.93
CA ASN A 23 13.10 -0.69 -9.20
C ASN A 23 13.54 -1.76 -8.19
N GLY A 24 12.78 -2.85 -8.02
CA GLY A 24 13.10 -3.97 -7.13
C GLY A 24 12.45 -3.92 -5.75
N TRP A 25 11.74 -2.86 -5.41
CA TRP A 25 11.06 -2.75 -4.12
C TRP A 25 9.87 -3.70 -4.01
N ASN A 26 9.72 -4.38 -2.88
CA ASN A 26 8.66 -5.34 -2.61
C ASN A 26 7.70 -4.80 -1.56
N TYR A 27 6.42 -4.77 -1.92
CA TYR A 27 5.34 -4.24 -1.09
C TYR A 27 4.18 -5.24 -1.04
N GLU A 28 3.36 -5.14 0.00
CA GLU A 28 2.08 -5.85 0.05
C GLU A 28 0.97 -4.94 0.57
N LEU A 29 -0.24 -5.21 0.09
CA LEU A 29 -1.41 -4.39 0.31
C LEU A 29 -2.62 -5.30 0.52
N TYR A 30 -3.37 -5.05 1.57
CA TYR A 30 -4.66 -5.70 1.82
C TYR A 30 -5.79 -4.68 1.74
N ILE A 31 -6.69 -4.85 0.79
CA ILE A 31 -7.89 -4.03 0.67
C ILE A 31 -8.92 -4.56 1.66
N LYS A 32 -8.85 -4.07 2.89
CA LYS A 32 -9.60 -4.60 4.03
C LYS A 32 -11.11 -4.45 3.86
N ASN A 33 -11.51 -3.30 3.33
CA ASN A 33 -12.90 -2.99 2.96
C ASN A 33 -12.89 -1.81 1.97
N ALA A 34 -14.07 -1.27 1.66
CA ALA A 34 -14.21 -0.23 0.63
C ALA A 34 -13.50 1.10 0.94
N SER A 35 -13.08 1.32 2.19
CA SER A 35 -12.48 2.59 2.63
C SER A 35 -11.19 2.43 3.45
N THR A 36 -10.70 1.20 3.62
CA THR A 36 -9.59 0.92 4.54
C THR A 36 -8.64 -0.11 3.95
N ILE A 37 -7.33 0.13 4.11
CA ILE A 37 -6.26 -0.81 3.78
C ILE A 37 -5.37 -1.07 4.99
N ASP A 38 -4.72 -2.24 4.97
CA ASP A 38 -3.52 -2.53 5.74
C ASP A 38 -2.38 -2.79 4.77
N TYR A 39 -1.14 -2.46 5.12
CA TYR A 39 0.00 -2.73 4.25
C TYR A 39 1.30 -2.96 5.00
N ARG A 40 2.24 -3.66 4.33
CA ARG A 40 3.63 -3.87 4.75
C ARG A 40 4.57 -3.49 3.61
N ILE A 41 5.68 -2.88 3.96
CA ILE A 41 6.74 -2.53 3.02
C ILE A 41 7.95 -3.42 3.35
N HIS A 42 8.28 -4.33 2.44
CA HIS A 42 9.32 -5.33 2.66
C HIS A 42 10.72 -4.81 2.37
N SER A 43 10.84 -3.95 1.36
CA SER A 43 12.13 -3.40 0.94
C SER A 43 11.96 -2.01 0.35
N GLY A 44 13.07 -1.34 0.06
CA GLY A 44 13.07 0.02 -0.41
C GLY A 44 13.42 1.01 0.70
N MET A 45 13.15 2.28 0.45
CA MET A 45 13.58 3.38 1.31
C MET A 45 13.00 3.31 2.73
N VAL A 46 11.78 2.79 2.85
CA VAL A 46 11.06 2.66 4.13
C VAL A 46 10.73 1.19 4.44
N GLY A 47 11.59 0.28 4.02
CA GLY A 47 11.42 -1.16 4.29
C GLY A 47 11.28 -1.45 5.77
N ASN A 48 10.45 -2.43 6.11
CA ASN A 48 10.02 -2.85 7.44
C ASN A 48 8.96 -1.95 8.11
N ARG A 49 8.46 -0.94 7.40
CA ARG A 49 7.30 -0.16 7.83
C ARG A 49 6.02 -0.97 7.61
N TRP A 50 5.07 -0.90 8.53
CA TRP A 50 3.74 -1.49 8.35
C TRP A 50 2.66 -0.67 9.02
N VAL A 51 1.46 -0.77 8.47
CA VAL A 51 0.33 0.11 8.80
C VAL A 51 -0.97 -0.69 8.76
N LYS A 52 -1.84 -0.42 9.71
CA LYS A 52 -3.22 -0.94 9.73
C LYS A 52 -4.22 0.20 9.72
N ASN A 53 -5.38 -0.06 9.13
CA ASN A 53 -6.52 0.85 9.15
C ASN A 53 -6.24 2.21 8.50
N GLN A 54 -5.48 2.22 7.42
CA GLN A 54 -5.27 3.42 6.63
C GLN A 54 -6.54 3.72 5.83
N HIS A 55 -7.09 4.91 6.00
CA HIS A 55 -8.22 5.35 5.18
C HIS A 55 -7.78 5.56 3.74
N VAL A 56 -8.58 5.08 2.80
CA VAL A 56 -8.32 5.16 1.36
C VAL A 56 -9.55 5.55 0.57
N TYR A 57 -9.29 6.02 -0.64
CA TYR A 57 -10.29 6.27 -1.68
C TYR A 57 -10.10 5.25 -2.78
N VAL A 58 -11.11 4.39 -2.99
CA VAL A 58 -11.05 3.32 -3.98
C VAL A 58 -12.08 3.60 -5.07
N VAL A 59 -11.65 3.52 -6.32
CA VAL A 59 -12.54 3.65 -7.47
C VAL A 59 -12.26 2.54 -8.48
N ARG A 60 -13.29 2.17 -9.26
CA ARG A 60 -13.18 1.23 -10.36
C ARG A 60 -13.15 2.00 -11.67
N LEU A 61 -12.14 1.75 -12.49
CA LEU A 61 -11.93 2.46 -13.76
C LEU A 61 -12.32 1.64 -14.99
N ALA A 62 -12.18 0.31 -14.90
CA ALA A 62 -12.54 -0.63 -15.94
C ALA A 62 -12.75 -2.01 -15.29
N GLN A 63 -13.09 -3.01 -16.08
CA GLN A 63 -13.13 -4.39 -15.62
C GLN A 63 -11.73 -4.75 -15.08
N ASP A 64 -11.68 -5.24 -13.84
CA ASP A 64 -10.45 -5.61 -13.12
C ASP A 64 -9.40 -4.50 -12.95
N VAL A 65 -9.79 -3.22 -13.16
CA VAL A 65 -8.90 -2.07 -13.02
C VAL A 65 -9.43 -1.12 -11.96
N TYR A 66 -8.61 -0.88 -10.94
CA TYR A 66 -8.96 -0.07 -9.77
C TYR A 66 -7.87 0.95 -9.46
N LYS A 67 -8.27 2.05 -8.83
CA LYS A 67 -7.36 3.06 -8.31
C LYS A 67 -7.58 3.20 -6.81
N VAL A 68 -6.48 3.19 -6.06
CA VAL A 68 -6.47 3.31 -4.58
C VAL A 68 -5.56 4.48 -4.21
N SER A 69 -6.08 5.45 -3.48
CA SER A 69 -5.34 6.66 -3.13
C SER A 69 -5.52 7.00 -1.66
N TRP A 70 -4.47 7.53 -1.02
CA TRP A 70 -4.53 7.96 0.37
C TRP A 70 -3.46 8.98 0.73
N THR A 71 -3.65 9.61 1.87
CA THR A 71 -2.64 10.45 2.51
C THR A 71 -2.31 9.88 3.89
N GLU A 72 -1.04 9.86 4.23
CA GLU A 72 -0.54 9.30 5.48
C GLU A 72 -0.34 10.39 6.54
N PRO A 73 -0.33 10.03 7.84
CA PRO A 73 0.06 10.96 8.91
C PRO A 73 1.42 11.62 8.71
N THR A 74 2.32 10.95 8.01
CA THR A 74 3.64 11.47 7.63
C THR A 74 3.60 12.63 6.65
N GLY A 75 2.48 12.85 5.97
CA GLY A 75 2.37 13.78 4.84
C GLY A 75 2.70 13.14 3.50
N THR A 76 3.01 11.85 3.46
CA THR A 76 3.19 11.11 2.21
C THR A 76 1.84 10.87 1.55
N ASP A 77 1.74 11.18 0.27
CA ASP A 77 0.57 10.91 -0.54
C ASP A 77 0.85 9.79 -1.54
N VAL A 78 -0.10 8.88 -1.68
CA VAL A 78 0.05 7.69 -2.54
C VAL A 78 -1.16 7.55 -3.44
N SER A 79 -0.92 7.23 -4.70
CA SER A 79 -1.95 6.86 -5.65
C SER A 79 -1.51 5.61 -6.41
N LEU A 80 -2.29 4.54 -6.29
CA LEU A 80 -2.01 3.25 -6.92
C LEU A 80 -3.06 2.94 -7.97
N ALA A 81 -2.63 2.34 -9.08
CA ALA A 81 -3.50 1.72 -10.07
C ALA A 81 -3.21 0.22 -10.12
N ALA A 82 -4.26 -0.60 -10.05
CA ALA A 82 -4.15 -2.05 -10.08
C ALA A 82 -4.97 -2.61 -11.23
N ASN A 83 -4.32 -3.27 -12.18
CA ASN A 83 -4.95 -4.09 -13.21
C ASN A 83 -4.76 -5.55 -12.82
N LEU A 84 -5.81 -6.14 -12.24
CA LEU A 84 -5.74 -7.49 -11.67
C LEU A 84 -5.68 -8.56 -12.75
N ALA A 85 -6.28 -8.31 -13.92
CA ALA A 85 -6.30 -9.26 -15.03
C ALA A 85 -4.91 -9.44 -15.64
N ASP A 86 -4.21 -8.33 -15.89
CA ASP A 86 -2.89 -8.35 -16.52
C ASP A 86 -1.74 -8.38 -15.50
N LYS A 87 -2.06 -8.33 -14.20
CA LYS A 87 -1.08 -8.30 -13.10
C LYS A 87 -0.13 -7.09 -13.19
N ILE A 88 -0.61 -6.02 -13.76
CA ILE A 88 0.10 -4.74 -13.86
C ILE A 88 -0.36 -3.84 -12.73
N PHE A 89 0.59 -3.21 -12.08
CA PHE A 89 0.35 -2.28 -11.00
C PHE A 89 1.19 -1.02 -11.23
N HIS A 90 0.70 0.12 -10.82
CA HIS A 90 1.45 1.37 -10.91
C HIS A 90 1.27 2.17 -9.64
N GLY A 91 2.37 2.64 -9.07
CA GLY A 91 2.35 3.48 -7.88
C GLY A 91 2.97 4.84 -8.15
N THR A 92 2.30 5.89 -7.68
CA THR A 92 2.86 7.23 -7.59
C THR A 92 2.88 7.61 -6.11
N ILE A 93 4.08 7.83 -5.57
CA ILE A 93 4.30 8.16 -4.16
C ILE A 93 4.94 9.53 -4.08
N PHE A 94 4.32 10.45 -3.37
CA PHE A 94 4.83 11.80 -3.14
C PHE A 94 5.36 11.87 -1.71
N PHE A 95 6.68 11.69 -1.57
CA PHE A 95 7.33 11.77 -0.27
C PHE A 95 7.63 13.22 0.11
N PRO A 96 7.22 13.68 1.30
CA PRO A 96 7.68 14.98 1.80
C PRO A 96 9.19 14.96 2.06
N ARG A 97 9.82 16.11 1.94
CA ARG A 97 11.30 16.21 2.07
C ARG A 97 11.83 15.66 3.39
N TRP A 98 11.10 15.84 4.47
CA TRP A 98 11.55 15.33 5.77
C TRP A 98 11.67 13.80 5.81
N VAL A 99 10.80 13.08 5.09
CA VAL A 99 10.90 11.61 4.96
C VAL A 99 12.14 11.24 4.15
N MET A 100 12.44 11.97 3.08
CA MET A 100 13.66 11.75 2.29
C MET A 100 14.92 11.98 3.10
N ASN A 101 14.90 12.97 3.97
CA ASN A 101 16.05 13.29 4.83
C ASN A 101 16.24 12.27 5.96
N ASN A 102 15.12 11.67 6.44
CA ASN A 102 15.13 10.78 7.60
C ASN A 102 14.12 9.63 7.41
N PRO A 103 14.29 8.78 6.39
CA PRO A 103 13.33 7.71 6.10
C PRO A 103 13.18 6.73 7.27
N GLU A 104 14.24 6.50 8.04
CA GLU A 104 14.25 5.62 9.21
C GLU A 104 13.23 6.02 10.28
N LYS A 105 12.85 7.28 10.35
CA LYS A 105 11.85 7.77 11.31
C LYS A 105 10.44 7.26 11.02
N THR A 106 10.20 6.75 9.81
CA THR A 106 8.90 6.19 9.40
C THR A 106 8.85 4.67 9.52
N VAL A 107 9.99 4.03 9.81
CA VAL A 107 10.12 2.56 9.86
C VAL A 107 9.70 2.06 11.23
N CYS A 108 8.39 1.82 11.36
CA CYS A 108 7.76 1.37 12.60
C CYS A 108 6.37 0.81 12.30
N PHE A 109 5.69 0.30 13.32
CA PHE A 109 4.24 0.12 13.24
C PHE A 109 3.59 1.49 13.42
N GLN A 110 3.13 2.08 12.34
CA GLN A 110 2.64 3.47 12.33
C GLN A 110 1.55 3.73 13.36
N ASN A 111 0.67 2.75 13.59
CA ASN A 111 -0.49 2.93 14.49
C ASN A 111 -0.09 3.23 15.95
N ASP A 112 1.11 2.81 16.36
CA ASP A 112 1.64 3.11 17.69
C ASP A 112 2.36 4.46 17.77
N HIS A 113 2.52 5.17 16.64
CA HIS A 113 3.35 6.38 16.51
C HIS A 113 2.66 7.52 15.77
N LEU A 114 1.31 7.57 15.80
CA LEU A 114 0.54 8.56 15.03
C LEU A 114 0.87 10.00 15.41
N GLU A 115 0.98 10.29 16.71
CA GLU A 115 1.32 11.63 17.18
C GLU A 115 2.74 12.04 16.78
N GLU A 116 3.67 11.10 16.85
CA GLU A 116 5.06 11.31 16.46
C GLU A 116 5.18 11.63 14.97
N MET A 117 4.46 10.86 14.12
CA MET A 117 4.42 11.11 12.67
C MET A 117 3.84 12.49 12.36
N ALA A 118 2.78 12.89 13.05
CA ALA A 118 2.18 14.21 12.88
C ALA A 118 3.15 15.33 13.27
N LYS A 119 3.91 15.17 14.35
CA LYS A 119 4.94 16.13 14.76
C LYS A 119 6.06 16.27 13.73
N PHE A 120 6.53 15.17 13.17
CA PHE A 120 7.55 15.19 12.11
C PHE A 120 7.01 15.90 10.86
N ARG A 121 5.77 15.61 10.47
CA ARG A 121 5.11 16.28 9.34
C ARG A 121 5.04 17.80 9.55
N GLU A 122 4.63 18.24 10.73
CA GLU A 122 4.51 19.68 11.07
C GLU A 122 5.88 20.36 11.10
N ALA A 123 6.90 19.69 11.61
CA ALA A 123 8.25 20.23 11.63
C ALA A 123 8.86 20.35 10.22
N GLY A 124 8.47 19.47 9.30
CA GLY A 124 8.92 19.52 7.92
C GLY A 124 10.42 19.31 7.72
N PRO A 125 10.96 19.78 6.60
CA PRO A 125 10.27 20.43 5.48
C PRO A 125 9.41 19.48 4.66
N ALA A 126 8.30 20.00 4.09
CA ALA A 126 7.48 19.23 3.16
C ALA A 126 8.07 19.21 1.74
N TYR A 127 8.65 20.33 1.32
CA TYR A 127 9.17 20.53 -0.03
C TYR A 127 10.68 20.70 -0.07
N PRO A 128 11.31 20.40 -1.24
CA PRO A 128 10.70 19.79 -2.41
C PRO A 128 10.34 18.32 -2.16
N THR A 129 9.19 17.88 -2.66
CA THR A 129 8.79 16.48 -2.60
C THR A 129 9.66 15.63 -3.49
N GLU A 130 9.86 14.38 -3.10
CA GLU A 130 10.42 13.34 -3.98
C GLU A 130 9.28 12.49 -4.52
N VAL A 131 9.20 12.35 -5.83
CA VAL A 131 8.15 11.56 -6.49
C VAL A 131 8.74 10.24 -6.97
N ILE A 132 8.16 9.15 -6.51
CA ILE A 132 8.41 7.81 -7.04
C ILE A 132 7.23 7.49 -7.96
N ASP A 133 7.53 7.25 -9.22
CA ASP A 133 6.58 6.97 -10.28
C ASP A 133 7.02 5.69 -10.98
N GLU A 134 6.46 4.55 -10.56
CA GLU A 134 6.97 3.23 -10.95
C GLU A 134 5.86 2.25 -11.26
N PHE A 135 6.06 1.47 -12.32
CA PHE A 135 5.29 0.25 -12.53
C PHE A 135 5.74 -0.85 -11.58
N ALA A 136 4.81 -1.75 -11.29
CA ALA A 136 5.07 -2.96 -10.53
C ALA A 136 4.35 -4.15 -11.18
N THR A 137 4.78 -5.35 -10.81
CA THR A 137 4.12 -6.60 -11.19
C THR A 137 3.45 -7.19 -9.97
N LEU A 138 2.16 -7.52 -10.09
CA LEU A 138 1.44 -8.28 -9.07
C LEU A 138 1.90 -9.72 -9.08
N THR A 139 2.52 -10.17 -8.00
CA THR A 139 3.05 -11.53 -7.87
C THR A 139 2.11 -12.45 -7.09
N VAL A 140 1.26 -11.88 -6.23
CA VAL A 140 0.22 -12.62 -5.50
C VAL A 140 -1.06 -11.81 -5.51
N ILE A 141 -2.16 -12.46 -5.85
CA ILE A 141 -3.52 -11.92 -5.74
C ILE A 141 -4.35 -13.00 -5.04
N ARG A 142 -4.80 -12.72 -3.81
CA ARG A 142 -5.57 -13.67 -3.02
C ARG A 142 -6.86 -13.02 -2.54
N ASP A 143 -7.94 -13.80 -2.53
CA ASP A 143 -9.18 -13.40 -1.86
C ASP A 143 -9.16 -13.95 -0.42
N VAL A 144 -9.04 -13.07 0.55
CA VAL A 144 -8.98 -13.42 1.98
C VAL A 144 -10.18 -12.88 2.75
N GLY A 145 -11.16 -12.30 2.04
CA GLY A 145 -12.36 -11.72 2.63
C GLY A 145 -12.13 -10.35 3.25
N GLU A 146 -13.23 -9.70 3.60
CA GLU A 146 -13.22 -8.39 4.23
C GLU A 146 -12.89 -8.48 5.72
N ASN A 147 -12.34 -7.39 6.24
CA ASN A 147 -12.13 -7.17 7.68
C ASN A 147 -11.40 -8.33 8.39
N ASN A 148 -10.45 -8.95 7.70
CA ASN A 148 -9.63 -10.04 8.23
C ASN A 148 -8.36 -9.48 8.86
N GLU A 149 -8.35 -9.34 10.19
CA GLU A 149 -7.25 -8.74 10.93
C GLU A 149 -5.97 -9.58 10.92
N SER A 150 -6.04 -10.85 10.52
CA SER A 150 -4.88 -11.75 10.50
C SER A 150 -4.03 -11.66 9.24
N VAL A 151 -4.50 -10.95 8.21
CA VAL A 151 -3.77 -10.84 6.94
C VAL A 151 -2.47 -10.06 7.13
N ILE A 152 -2.56 -8.92 7.81
CA ILE A 152 -1.40 -8.09 8.15
C ILE A 152 -1.43 -7.82 9.65
N ASP A 153 -0.70 -8.62 10.41
CA ASP A 153 -0.72 -8.61 11.88
C ASP A 153 0.67 -8.56 12.52
N CYS A 154 1.72 -8.42 11.71
CA CYS A 154 3.11 -8.34 12.17
C CYS A 154 3.96 -7.54 11.18
N PRO A 155 5.16 -7.08 11.61
CA PRO A 155 6.10 -6.43 10.70
C PRO A 155 6.66 -7.43 9.67
N PRO A 156 7.18 -6.93 8.53
CA PRO A 156 7.75 -7.78 7.49
C PRO A 156 8.84 -8.75 7.97
N ASP A 157 9.69 -8.34 8.88
CA ASP A 157 10.82 -9.15 9.37
C ASP A 157 10.39 -10.34 10.24
N GLN A 158 9.13 -10.42 10.64
CA GLN A 158 8.57 -11.56 11.38
C GLN A 158 7.86 -12.57 10.47
N LEU A 159 7.81 -12.34 9.18
CA LEU A 159 7.22 -13.26 8.22
C LEU A 159 8.16 -14.44 7.94
N PRO A 160 7.60 -15.59 7.47
CA PRO A 160 8.44 -16.71 7.05
C PRO A 160 9.47 -16.29 6.00
N ALA A 161 10.66 -16.88 6.04
CA ALA A 161 11.75 -16.55 5.11
C ALA A 161 11.38 -16.80 3.64
N ASN A 162 10.43 -17.70 3.37
CA ASN A 162 9.93 -18.00 2.03
C ASN A 162 8.73 -17.13 1.60
N PHE A 163 8.36 -16.11 2.37
CA PHE A 163 7.32 -15.17 1.95
C PHE A 163 7.78 -14.42 0.67
N PRO A 164 6.95 -14.21 -0.36
CA PRO A 164 5.52 -14.59 -0.43
C PRO A 164 5.24 -15.98 -1.03
N GLU A 165 6.26 -16.78 -1.33
CA GLU A 165 6.08 -18.10 -1.96
C GLU A 165 5.21 -19.04 -1.13
N ASN A 166 5.25 -18.91 0.21
CA ASN A 166 4.41 -19.67 1.12
C ASN A 166 2.90 -19.40 0.94
N LEU A 167 2.53 -18.31 0.25
CA LEU A 167 1.13 -17.95 -0.01
C LEU A 167 0.58 -18.59 -1.30
N LYS A 168 1.43 -19.17 -2.13
CA LYS A 168 1.07 -19.67 -3.47
C LYS A 168 0.61 -21.13 -3.50
N ASN A 169 0.15 -21.65 -2.38
CA ASN A 169 -0.35 -23.04 -2.29
C ASN A 169 -1.83 -23.14 -2.60
#